data_ae6b46c268d26170a28e2cf4278c2422
#
_entry.id   ae6b46c268d26170a28e2cf4278c2422
#
_cell.length_a   1.000
_cell.length_b   1.000
_cell.length_c   1.000
_cell.angle_alpha   90.00
_cell.angle_beta   90.00
_cell.angle_gamma   90.00
#
_symmetry.space_group_name_H-M   'P 1'
#
loop_
_entity.id
_entity.type
_entity.pdbx_description
1 polymer ?
#
loop_
_entity_poly.entity_id
_entity_poly.type
_entity_poly.pdbx_seq_one_letter_code
_entity_poly.pdbx_strand_id
1 'polypeptide(L)'
;MDVKIKAFTILCAAALLTGALSGCAKSEIPQSDSQSTDSTVSQPSSQPATVSDNVPQFVISRETEASTLPVQTQEQPPITASGNGMEPPPATDAPPVTQSQDTGEAVSSHNIKVTESTTNSNGEIVDDWRSDLVFNTEDPDELYNMFGLSRSEREQYYQKISQECEFPIIHVSTEEEREVLSKDNYVNCLVEIFNCDDELKMDATSAGIRVRGNASAFYGDVDQLRKEGAPYRIKFTHKQSVLGLNDNARCKSWVLLKTYETGVRDHLAFELARAINEGKYYASDSRFVQVYMNEKYMGIYLLCEQCQENPNRVAINECEEGYTGTDIGYYVELDNYSYTEDWRFMLNYNKESITDESGTSRVPKRYYYTVRNDIYSEEQLKFIERYFEVCYEIPMRAIKYGEFYRLNDDLSLTLAQDEFSSAEECVSQVLDLESFVDMYITYEIVNDQDVGGGSFFFAVDFGNVSMYKTLTCVSPWDFSWAYTDYSAKANGGLYAANFKDSYFVDHWGDRSNPWLILLYSADWFRDMVKEKWVERYPAILETLAEVRSTVNTYSSDFDKDGAHRASRARATLDWTDSRVEYLNGLWG
;
A
#
# COMPACT_ATOMS: atom_id res chain seq x y z
N MET A 1 17.25 5.77 19.42
CA MET A 1 16.49 5.71 18.17
C MET A 1 17.41 5.36 17.01
N ASP A 2 18.54 6.01 16.85
CA ASP A 2 19.50 5.79 15.75
C ASP A 2 20.14 4.39 15.62
N VAL A 3 20.34 3.69 16.74
CA VAL A 3 20.94 2.33 16.71
C VAL A 3 19.97 1.27 16.15
N LYS A 4 18.65 1.43 16.36
CA LYS A 4 17.64 0.50 15.83
C LYS A 4 17.38 0.72 14.34
N ILE A 5 17.44 1.96 13.89
CA ILE A 5 17.28 2.31 12.46
C ILE A 5 18.45 1.77 11.64
N LYS A 6 19.69 1.95 12.12
CA LYS A 6 20.87 1.39 11.42
C LYS A 6 20.87 -0.14 11.36
N ALA A 7 20.36 -0.80 12.41
CA ALA A 7 20.24 -2.26 12.39
C ALA A 7 19.19 -2.74 11.36
N PHE A 8 18.09 -2.01 11.17
CA PHE A 8 17.06 -2.34 10.19
C PHE A 8 17.56 -2.18 8.75
N THR A 9 18.26 -1.09 8.46
CA THR A 9 18.85 -0.86 7.13
C THR A 9 19.89 -1.93 6.76
N ILE A 10 20.70 -2.35 7.73
CA ILE A 10 21.70 -3.42 7.52
C ILE A 10 21.01 -4.79 7.32
N LEU A 11 19.87 -5.04 7.98
CA LEU A 11 19.17 -6.31 7.85
C LEU A 11 18.45 -6.43 6.50
N CYS A 12 17.84 -5.35 6.00
CA CYS A 12 17.25 -5.33 4.66
C CYS A 12 18.32 -5.51 3.57
N ALA A 13 19.47 -4.88 3.71
CA ALA A 13 20.60 -5.05 2.79
C ALA A 13 21.22 -6.47 2.86
N ALA A 14 21.27 -7.07 4.06
CA ALA A 14 21.80 -8.42 4.23
C ALA A 14 20.85 -9.51 3.69
N ALA A 15 19.53 -9.32 3.81
CA ALA A 15 18.54 -10.23 3.22
C ALA A 15 18.60 -10.22 1.68
N LEU A 16 18.87 -9.07 1.09
CA LEU A 16 19.06 -8.92 -0.36
C LEU A 16 20.35 -9.56 -0.88
N LEU A 17 21.39 -9.62 -0.05
CA LEU A 17 22.71 -10.18 -0.44
C LEU A 17 22.81 -11.72 -0.25
N THR A 18 22.01 -12.34 0.61
CA THR A 18 22.07 -13.80 0.84
C THR A 18 21.27 -14.62 -0.18
N GLY A 19 20.37 -14.02 -0.93
CA GLY A 19 19.63 -14.67 -2.02
C GLY A 19 20.45 -14.91 -3.30
N ALA A 20 21.64 -14.33 -3.44
CA ALA A 20 22.42 -14.32 -4.67
C ALA A 20 23.52 -15.40 -4.78
N LEU A 21 23.69 -16.29 -3.79
CA LEU A 21 24.82 -17.22 -3.75
C LEU A 21 24.48 -18.73 -3.72
N SER A 22 23.30 -19.16 -4.12
CA SER A 22 22.98 -20.58 -4.22
C SER A 22 22.46 -20.97 -5.60
N GLY A 23 23.35 -21.18 -6.55
CA GLY A 23 22.93 -21.71 -7.83
C GLY A 23 24.03 -21.87 -8.87
N CYS A 24 25.04 -22.65 -8.59
CA CYS A 24 25.89 -23.24 -9.65
C CYS A 24 26.39 -24.61 -9.18
N ALA A 25 25.71 -25.67 -9.58
CA ALA A 25 26.29 -26.98 -9.70
C ALA A 25 25.80 -27.63 -11.01
N LYS A 26 26.72 -27.77 -11.96
CA LYS A 26 26.58 -28.55 -13.18
C LYS A 26 26.42 -30.01 -12.82
N SER A 27 25.50 -30.72 -13.45
CA SER A 27 25.65 -32.17 -13.68
C SER A 27 25.19 -32.53 -15.09
N GLU A 28 26.06 -33.27 -15.73
CA GLU A 28 26.02 -33.76 -17.10
C GLU A 28 24.94 -34.84 -17.30
N ILE A 29 24.41 -34.87 -18.51
CA ILE A 29 23.49 -35.88 -19.03
C ILE A 29 24.34 -37.05 -19.59
N PRO A 30 23.93 -38.29 -19.44
CA PRO A 30 24.14 -39.30 -20.46
C PRO A 30 22.84 -39.80 -21.08
N GLN A 31 22.82 -39.83 -22.40
CA GLN A 31 21.88 -40.57 -23.24
C GLN A 31 22.12 -42.08 -23.13
N SER A 32 21.07 -42.91 -23.23
CA SER A 32 20.90 -43.92 -24.28
C SER A 32 19.73 -44.89 -24.00
N ASP A 33 18.94 -45.04 -25.04
CA ASP A 33 18.38 -46.23 -25.67
C ASP A 33 17.33 -47.13 -24.99
N SER A 34 16.21 -47.08 -25.65
CA SER A 34 15.15 -48.06 -25.99
C SER A 34 15.34 -49.52 -25.58
N GLN A 35 14.32 -50.16 -25.03
CA GLN A 35 13.54 -51.23 -25.67
C GLN A 35 12.41 -51.77 -24.76
N SER A 36 11.32 -52.07 -25.41
CA SER A 36 10.07 -52.68 -24.97
C SER A 36 10.22 -54.09 -24.37
N THR A 37 9.37 -54.50 -23.46
CA THR A 37 8.45 -55.65 -23.59
C THR A 37 7.59 -55.87 -22.34
N ASP A 38 6.44 -56.33 -22.64
CA ASP A 38 5.22 -56.78 -22.03
C ASP A 38 5.32 -57.71 -20.79
N SER A 39 4.25 -57.69 -20.00
CA SER A 39 3.44 -58.77 -19.42
C SER A 39 3.38 -58.94 -17.90
N THR A 40 2.14 -58.73 -17.47
CA THR A 40 1.27 -59.52 -16.56
C THR A 40 1.61 -59.80 -15.07
N VAL A 41 0.69 -59.30 -14.22
CA VAL A 41 -0.08 -60.03 -13.17
C VAL A 41 0.67 -60.65 -11.98
N SER A 42 0.41 -60.16 -10.75
CA SER A 42 -0.19 -60.84 -9.60
C SER A 42 0.18 -60.18 -8.25
N GLN A 43 -0.82 -59.80 -7.48
CA GLN A 43 -0.68 -59.72 -5.99
C GLN A 43 -0.71 -61.13 -5.40
N PRO A 44 -0.23 -61.38 -4.17
CA PRO A 44 -0.90 -60.96 -2.94
C PRO A 44 -0.03 -60.75 -1.67
N SER A 45 -0.63 -59.98 -0.75
CA SER A 45 -0.66 -60.07 0.71
C SER A 45 0.62 -60.43 1.53
N SER A 46 0.95 -59.63 2.53
CA SER A 46 0.88 -59.87 3.99
C SER A 46 1.91 -59.04 4.77
N GLN A 47 1.47 -58.61 5.96
CA GLN A 47 2.16 -57.84 7.02
C GLN A 47 3.33 -58.60 7.69
N PRO A 48 3.89 -58.00 8.77
CA PRO A 48 4.88 -56.90 8.87
C PRO A 48 6.19 -57.43 9.52
N ALA A 49 7.27 -56.68 9.38
CA ALA A 49 8.47 -56.92 10.16
C ALA A 49 9.05 -55.60 10.66
N THR A 50 9.19 -55.53 11.95
CA THR A 50 9.91 -54.56 12.78
C THR A 50 11.42 -54.60 12.54
N VAL A 51 12.06 -53.45 12.39
CA VAL A 51 13.48 -53.20 12.65
C VAL A 51 13.65 -51.72 12.98
N SER A 52 13.85 -51.41 14.20
CA SER A 52 14.99 -51.00 15.02
C SER A 52 15.72 -49.74 14.53
N ASP A 53 15.66 -48.77 15.45
CA ASP A 53 16.37 -47.53 15.62
C ASP A 53 17.84 -47.48 15.15
N ASN A 54 18.21 -46.35 14.51
CA ASN A 54 19.50 -45.68 14.73
C ASN A 54 19.43 -44.26 14.20
N VAL A 55 19.18 -43.28 15.08
CA VAL A 55 19.40 -41.86 14.88
C VAL A 55 20.55 -41.43 15.76
N PRO A 56 21.61 -40.80 15.29
CA PRO A 56 22.66 -40.28 16.16
C PRO A 56 22.16 -39.00 16.88
N GLN A 57 22.10 -39.09 18.18
CA GLN A 57 21.90 -37.92 19.05
C GLN A 57 23.18 -37.10 19.11
N PHE A 58 23.10 -35.85 18.73
CA PHE A 58 24.09 -34.84 19.12
C PHE A 58 23.72 -34.32 20.53
N VAL A 59 24.56 -34.66 21.49
CA VAL A 59 24.52 -34.16 22.87
C VAL A 59 25.23 -32.80 22.87
N ILE A 60 24.49 -31.73 23.13
CA ILE A 60 25.06 -30.44 23.51
C ILE A 60 25.06 -30.37 25.04
N SER A 61 26.24 -30.44 25.64
CA SER A 61 26.46 -30.23 27.06
C SER A 61 26.17 -28.78 27.44
N ARG A 62 25.21 -28.56 28.31
CA ARG A 62 25.03 -27.29 29.02
C ARG A 62 25.91 -27.31 30.26
N GLU A 63 26.89 -26.45 30.30
CA GLU A 63 27.51 -26.04 31.55
C GLU A 63 26.69 -24.89 32.15
N THR A 64 26.13 -25.11 33.30
CA THR A 64 25.46 -24.15 34.16
C THR A 64 26.49 -23.48 35.06
N GLU A 65 26.83 -22.22 34.83
CA GLU A 65 27.37 -21.38 35.90
C GLU A 65 26.29 -20.41 36.37
N ALA A 66 25.87 -20.59 37.59
CA ALA A 66 24.98 -19.73 38.32
C ALA A 66 25.78 -18.52 38.87
N SER A 67 25.57 -17.34 38.36
CA SER A 67 26.00 -16.09 38.96
C SER A 67 24.77 -15.33 39.45
N THR A 68 24.61 -15.34 40.77
CA THR A 68 23.64 -14.53 41.51
C THR A 68 24.13 -13.07 41.58
N LEU A 69 23.39 -12.15 40.96
CA LEU A 69 23.45 -10.71 41.27
C LEU A 69 22.06 -10.21 41.64
N PRO A 70 21.94 -9.30 42.61
CA PRO A 70 20.67 -8.96 43.24
C PRO A 70 19.81 -8.05 42.36
N VAL A 71 18.52 -8.36 42.32
CA VAL A 71 17.46 -7.54 41.73
C VAL A 71 17.31 -6.25 42.54
N GLN A 72 17.65 -5.11 41.97
CA GLN A 72 17.21 -3.81 42.46
C GLN A 72 15.89 -3.44 41.76
N THR A 73 14.83 -3.57 42.53
CA THR A 73 13.52 -2.93 42.23
C THR A 73 13.66 -1.44 42.38
N GLN A 74 13.65 -0.71 41.29
CA GLN A 74 13.38 0.73 41.31
C GLN A 74 11.88 0.97 41.26
N GLU A 75 11.34 1.39 42.40
CA GLU A 75 10.02 1.97 42.52
C GLU A 75 10.01 3.32 41.80
N GLN A 76 9.04 3.53 40.92
CA GLN A 76 8.75 4.84 40.35
C GLN A 76 8.00 5.67 41.41
N PRO A 77 8.35 6.94 41.58
CA PRO A 77 7.64 7.82 42.51
C PRO A 77 6.28 8.23 41.93
N PRO A 78 5.29 8.47 42.79
CA PRO A 78 3.95 8.87 42.37
C PRO A 78 3.93 10.28 41.80
N ILE A 79 3.24 10.46 40.67
CA ILE A 79 2.99 11.74 40.05
C ILE A 79 1.96 12.48 40.88
N THR A 80 2.40 13.48 41.63
CA THR A 80 1.50 14.45 42.27
C THR A 80 1.13 15.53 41.27
N ALA A 81 -0.16 15.63 40.99
CA ALA A 81 -0.72 16.76 40.26
C ALA A 81 -0.58 18.02 41.09
N SER A 82 0.19 18.99 40.60
CA SER A 82 0.08 20.38 41.06
C SER A 82 -0.21 21.26 39.86
N GLY A 83 -1.42 21.77 39.81
CA GLY A 83 -1.84 22.75 38.85
C GLY A 83 -1.12 24.08 39.05
N ASN A 84 -0.64 24.64 37.96
CA ASN A 84 -0.42 26.06 37.85
C ASN A 84 -1.00 26.50 36.51
N GLY A 85 -2.10 27.22 36.62
CA GLY A 85 -2.70 27.93 35.52
C GLY A 85 -1.73 28.98 34.99
N MET A 86 -1.47 28.92 33.70
CA MET A 86 -0.96 30.06 32.95
C MET A 86 -2.06 30.56 32.06
N GLU A 87 -2.51 31.81 32.34
CA GLU A 87 -3.40 32.57 31.46
C GLU A 87 -2.71 32.81 30.11
N PRO A 88 -3.47 32.79 29.00
CA PRO A 88 -2.95 33.14 27.70
C PRO A 88 -2.67 34.66 27.63
N PRO A 89 -1.63 35.10 26.89
CA PRO A 89 -1.35 36.52 26.69
C PRO A 89 -2.48 37.20 25.87
N PRO A 90 -2.71 38.48 26.07
CA PRO A 90 -3.80 39.20 25.41
C PRO A 90 -3.52 39.36 23.90
N ALA A 91 -4.61 39.24 23.14
CA ALA A 91 -4.61 39.45 21.69
C ALA A 91 -4.15 40.89 21.36
N THR A 92 -3.13 40.98 20.50
CA THR A 92 -2.72 42.25 19.89
C THR A 92 -3.52 42.44 18.60
N ASP A 93 -4.16 43.61 18.52
CA ASP A 93 -4.96 44.06 17.39
C ASP A 93 -4.23 43.98 16.06
N ALA A 94 -4.89 43.42 15.05
CA ALA A 94 -4.46 43.43 13.66
C ALA A 94 -4.57 44.84 13.07
N PRO A 95 -3.61 45.30 12.26
CA PRO A 95 -3.72 46.58 11.57
C PRO A 95 -4.75 46.52 10.43
N PRO A 96 -5.40 47.63 10.06
CA PRO A 96 -6.50 47.65 9.10
C PRO A 96 -6.03 47.36 7.68
N VAL A 97 -6.82 46.53 6.98
CA VAL A 97 -6.68 46.23 5.57
C VAL A 97 -6.96 47.51 4.74
N THR A 98 -5.94 48.05 4.08
CA THR A 98 -6.08 49.06 3.07
C THR A 98 -6.31 48.39 1.72
N GLN A 99 -7.49 48.56 1.14
CA GLN A 99 -7.78 48.24 -0.24
C GLN A 99 -6.89 49.12 -1.16
N SER A 100 -5.99 48.53 -1.92
CA SER A 100 -5.31 49.19 -3.05
C SER A 100 -6.04 48.83 -4.34
N GLN A 101 -6.40 49.88 -5.03
CA GLN A 101 -7.03 49.86 -6.37
C GLN A 101 -6.07 49.23 -7.38
N ASP A 102 -6.65 48.37 -8.19
CA ASP A 102 -6.11 47.76 -9.38
C ASP A 102 -5.76 48.82 -10.45
N THR A 103 -4.49 49.00 -10.72
CA THR A 103 -4.02 49.67 -11.94
C THR A 103 -3.19 48.66 -12.71
N GLY A 104 -3.81 48.15 -13.79
CA GLY A 104 -3.16 47.22 -14.69
C GLY A 104 -1.89 47.79 -15.31
N GLU A 105 -0.78 47.20 -14.99
CA GLU A 105 0.43 47.21 -15.79
C GLU A 105 0.87 45.77 -16.02
N ALA A 106 1.03 45.43 -17.28
CA ALA A 106 1.57 44.16 -17.72
C ALA A 106 2.98 44.00 -17.15
N VAL A 107 3.11 43.17 -16.13
CA VAL A 107 4.42 42.77 -15.58
C VAL A 107 4.92 41.58 -16.36
N SER A 108 5.73 41.90 -17.36
CA SER A 108 6.76 41.00 -17.89
C SER A 108 7.64 40.62 -16.71
N SER A 109 7.68 39.33 -16.35
CA SER A 109 8.90 38.87 -15.81
C SER A 109 8.99 37.71 -14.93
N HIS A 110 9.81 37.05 -15.23
CA HIS A 110 10.76 36.14 -14.66
C HIS A 110 11.41 36.73 -13.38
N ASN A 111 10.74 36.62 -12.25
CA ASN A 111 11.39 36.79 -10.95
C ASN A 111 11.03 35.57 -10.09
N ILE A 112 11.66 34.44 -10.42
CA ILE A 112 11.74 33.31 -9.52
C ILE A 112 12.72 33.73 -8.41
N LYS A 113 12.21 34.03 -7.22
CA LYS A 113 13.08 34.13 -6.04
C LYS A 113 13.53 32.72 -5.69
N VAL A 114 14.73 32.36 -6.13
CA VAL A 114 15.45 31.21 -5.58
C VAL A 114 15.78 31.57 -4.12
N THR A 115 15.08 30.99 -3.17
CA THR A 115 15.51 31.03 -1.77
C THR A 115 16.65 30.04 -1.63
N GLU A 116 17.79 30.51 -1.09
CA GLU A 116 18.94 29.67 -0.77
C GLU A 116 18.49 28.52 0.17
N SER A 117 18.98 27.31 -0.10
CA SER A 117 18.74 26.16 0.76
C SER A 117 19.15 26.45 2.19
N THR A 118 18.23 26.34 3.13
CA THR A 118 18.50 26.49 4.56
C THR A 118 18.76 25.11 5.16
N THR A 119 19.81 25.01 5.96
CA THR A 119 20.05 23.83 6.80
C THR A 119 19.35 24.01 8.14
N ASN A 120 18.66 22.95 8.61
CA ASN A 120 18.09 22.94 9.95
C ASN A 120 19.20 22.83 11.03
N SER A 121 18.83 22.91 12.30
CA SER A 121 19.74 22.80 13.45
C SER A 121 20.53 21.49 13.53
N ASN A 122 20.19 20.49 12.72
CA ASN A 122 20.85 19.18 12.64
C ASN A 122 21.80 19.07 11.42
N GLY A 123 21.93 20.15 10.62
CA GLY A 123 22.75 20.15 9.41
C GLY A 123 22.08 19.48 8.20
N GLU A 124 20.78 19.16 8.28
CA GLU A 124 20.00 18.64 7.17
C GLU A 124 19.57 19.81 6.27
N ILE A 125 19.70 19.62 4.96
CA ILE A 125 19.21 20.60 3.98
C ILE A 125 17.67 20.57 4.05
N VAL A 126 17.11 21.60 4.65
CA VAL A 126 15.67 21.88 4.58
C VAL A 126 15.48 22.79 3.37
N ASP A 127 15.11 22.22 2.26
CA ASP A 127 14.65 23.01 1.13
C ASP A 127 13.31 23.64 1.52
N ASP A 128 13.35 24.91 1.92
CA ASP A 128 12.16 25.73 2.17
C ASP A 128 11.53 26.19 0.84
N TRP A 129 11.62 25.30 -0.17
CA TRP A 129 11.11 25.58 -1.49
C TRP A 129 9.62 25.21 -1.54
N ARG A 130 8.79 26.18 -1.25
CA ARG A 130 7.36 26.10 -1.54
C ARG A 130 7.17 26.36 -3.03
N SER A 131 6.58 25.40 -3.72
CA SER A 131 6.22 25.58 -5.13
C SER A 131 5.01 26.52 -5.23
N ASP A 132 5.26 27.81 -5.03
CA ASP A 132 4.30 28.86 -5.37
C ASP A 132 4.38 29.22 -6.88
N LEU A 133 5.11 28.43 -7.69
CA LEU A 133 5.13 28.59 -9.12
C LEU A 133 3.76 28.25 -9.69
N VAL A 134 3.00 29.29 -9.89
CA VAL A 134 1.80 29.23 -10.70
C VAL A 134 2.26 29.27 -12.15
N PHE A 135 2.20 28.14 -12.83
CA PHE A 135 2.32 28.13 -14.28
C PHE A 135 1.13 28.92 -14.84
N ASN A 136 1.43 30.03 -15.50
CA ASN A 136 0.40 30.91 -16.08
C ASN A 136 -0.01 30.48 -17.50
N THR A 137 0.52 29.37 -18.00
CA THR A 137 0.27 28.84 -19.34
C THR A 137 0.14 27.34 -19.33
N GLU A 138 -0.63 26.82 -20.29
CA GLU A 138 -0.67 25.40 -20.64
C GLU A 138 -0.10 25.15 -22.04
N ASP A 139 0.38 26.20 -22.71
CA ASP A 139 0.98 26.10 -24.04
C ASP A 139 2.34 25.39 -23.92
N PRO A 140 2.53 24.23 -24.57
CA PRO A 140 3.78 23.48 -24.46
C PRO A 140 5.00 24.26 -24.93
N ASP A 141 4.89 25.10 -25.95
CA ASP A 141 6.03 25.89 -26.44
C ASP A 141 6.45 26.98 -25.44
N GLU A 142 5.49 27.60 -24.75
CA GLU A 142 5.78 28.52 -23.67
C GLU A 142 6.40 27.81 -22.47
N LEU A 143 5.88 26.62 -22.13
CA LEU A 143 6.42 25.78 -21.04
C LEU A 143 7.87 25.36 -21.35
N TYR A 144 8.18 24.91 -22.58
CA TYR A 144 9.56 24.60 -22.97
C TYR A 144 10.47 25.82 -22.81
N ASN A 145 10.02 26.99 -23.27
CA ASN A 145 10.81 28.22 -23.14
C ASN A 145 11.06 28.61 -21.68
N MET A 146 10.07 28.41 -20.77
CA MET A 146 10.24 28.66 -19.34
C MET A 146 11.32 27.78 -18.71
N PHE A 147 11.49 26.55 -19.21
CA PHE A 147 12.50 25.61 -18.73
C PHE A 147 13.82 25.69 -19.53
N GLY A 148 13.93 26.61 -20.48
CA GLY A 148 15.11 26.75 -21.35
C GLY A 148 15.31 25.56 -22.28
N LEU A 149 14.24 24.82 -22.60
CA LEU A 149 14.25 23.64 -23.44
C LEU A 149 13.83 23.98 -24.88
N SER A 150 14.29 23.18 -25.84
CA SER A 150 13.94 23.27 -27.23
C SER A 150 13.09 22.08 -27.66
N ARG A 151 11.85 22.35 -28.17
CA ARG A 151 10.96 21.28 -28.65
C ARG A 151 11.64 20.38 -29.67
N SER A 152 12.36 20.93 -30.63
CA SER A 152 13.02 20.15 -31.70
C SER A 152 14.16 19.26 -31.17
N GLU A 153 14.89 19.70 -30.16
CA GLU A 153 15.93 18.89 -29.51
C GLU A 153 15.29 17.77 -28.69
N ARG A 154 14.16 18.07 -28.02
CA ARG A 154 13.38 17.05 -27.27
C ARG A 154 12.84 15.97 -28.20
N GLU A 155 12.24 16.33 -29.32
CA GLU A 155 11.73 15.37 -30.30
C GLU A 155 12.83 14.44 -30.84
N GLN A 156 14.03 14.97 -31.14
CA GLN A 156 15.17 14.16 -31.55
C GLN A 156 15.65 13.22 -30.44
N TYR A 157 15.69 13.70 -29.20
CA TYR A 157 16.01 12.90 -28.04
C TYR A 157 15.00 11.75 -27.85
N TYR A 158 13.69 12.04 -27.93
CA TYR A 158 12.63 11.04 -27.77
C TYR A 158 12.68 9.98 -28.87
N GLN A 159 12.90 10.37 -30.12
CA GLN A 159 13.08 9.40 -31.20
C GLN A 159 14.24 8.45 -30.95
N LYS A 160 15.32 8.92 -30.34
CA LYS A 160 16.46 8.09 -29.98
C LYS A 160 16.12 7.09 -28.88
N ILE A 161 15.62 7.56 -27.73
CA ILE A 161 15.38 6.68 -26.57
C ILE A 161 14.21 5.72 -26.79
N SER A 162 13.21 6.06 -27.61
CA SER A 162 12.11 5.16 -27.99
C SER A 162 12.55 3.93 -28.76
N GLN A 163 13.72 3.98 -29.41
CA GLN A 163 14.27 2.81 -30.10
C GLN A 163 14.87 1.77 -29.14
N GLU A 164 15.05 2.13 -27.88
CA GLU A 164 15.71 1.32 -26.87
C GLU A 164 14.74 0.59 -25.93
N CYS A 165 13.43 0.81 -26.05
CA CYS A 165 12.42 0.23 -25.18
C CYS A 165 11.05 0.15 -25.85
N GLU A 166 10.19 -0.72 -25.34
CA GLU A 166 8.83 -0.93 -25.82
C GLU A 166 7.79 -0.35 -24.85
N PHE A 167 8.12 -0.20 -23.56
CA PHE A 167 7.21 0.45 -22.60
C PHE A 167 7.02 1.94 -22.91
N PRO A 168 5.84 2.51 -22.56
CA PRO A 168 5.66 3.96 -22.54
C PRO A 168 6.77 4.62 -21.71
N ILE A 169 7.16 5.81 -22.14
CA ILE A 169 8.20 6.59 -21.48
C ILE A 169 7.57 7.83 -20.84
N ILE A 170 7.81 8.01 -19.55
CA ILE A 170 7.56 9.25 -18.83
C ILE A 170 8.88 10.00 -18.70
N HIS A 171 8.95 11.18 -19.26
CA HIS A 171 10.08 12.07 -19.12
C HIS A 171 9.70 13.23 -18.20
N VAL A 172 10.55 13.51 -17.22
CA VAL A 172 10.40 14.60 -16.26
C VAL A 172 11.58 15.55 -16.40
N SER A 173 11.32 16.77 -16.78
CA SER A 173 12.31 17.85 -16.77
C SER A 173 12.06 18.71 -15.55
N THR A 174 12.95 18.68 -14.57
CA THR A 174 12.83 19.53 -13.37
C THR A 174 13.41 20.91 -13.64
N GLU A 175 12.85 21.90 -12.96
CA GLU A 175 13.35 23.27 -13.03
C GLU A 175 14.84 23.32 -12.63
N GLU A 176 15.67 23.95 -13.48
CA GLU A 176 17.12 24.04 -13.28
C GLU A 176 17.81 22.68 -13.05
N GLU A 177 17.25 21.59 -13.56
CA GLU A 177 17.73 20.22 -13.37
C GLU A 177 17.85 19.80 -11.89
N ARG A 178 17.01 20.34 -11.01
CA ARG A 178 17.04 20.06 -9.57
C ARG A 178 16.79 18.61 -9.26
N GLU A 179 17.53 18.09 -8.28
CA GLU A 179 17.29 16.75 -7.71
C GLU A 179 15.98 16.71 -6.92
N VAL A 180 15.24 15.61 -7.04
CA VAL A 180 13.99 15.37 -6.29
C VAL A 180 14.30 14.49 -5.09
N LEU A 181 14.51 15.11 -3.94
CA LEU A 181 14.99 14.44 -2.71
C LEU A 181 14.06 14.63 -1.50
N SER A 182 13.09 15.55 -1.57
CA SER A 182 12.18 15.86 -0.47
C SER A 182 10.87 15.08 -0.58
N LYS A 183 10.33 14.64 0.58
CA LYS A 183 8.96 14.10 0.72
C LYS A 183 7.91 15.20 0.92
N ASP A 184 8.33 16.36 1.39
CA ASP A 184 7.44 17.44 1.80
C ASP A 184 7.29 18.48 0.68
N ASN A 185 8.38 18.78 -0.01
CA ASN A 185 8.43 19.83 -1.01
C ASN A 185 8.40 19.28 -2.43
N TYR A 186 7.56 19.90 -3.27
CA TYR A 186 7.52 19.61 -4.69
C TYR A 186 8.59 20.42 -5.42
N VAL A 187 9.25 19.79 -6.38
CA VAL A 187 10.08 20.43 -7.39
C VAL A 187 9.21 20.66 -8.63
N ASN A 188 9.18 21.87 -9.17
CA ASN A 188 8.49 22.15 -10.42
C ASN A 188 9.10 21.34 -11.56
N CYS A 189 8.25 20.85 -12.42
CA CYS A 189 8.70 20.06 -13.56
C CYS A 189 7.73 20.14 -14.72
N LEU A 190 8.23 19.76 -15.88
CA LEU A 190 7.43 19.37 -17.03
C LEU A 190 7.39 17.85 -17.11
N VAL A 191 6.22 17.33 -17.41
CA VAL A 191 6.01 15.90 -17.65
C VAL A 191 5.60 15.71 -19.10
N GLU A 192 6.23 14.76 -19.76
CA GLU A 192 5.96 14.37 -21.14
C GLU A 192 5.81 12.85 -21.21
N ILE A 193 4.89 12.38 -22.05
CA ILE A 193 4.64 10.94 -22.24
C ILE A 193 4.68 10.62 -23.72
N PHE A 194 5.47 9.65 -24.08
CA PHE A 194 5.65 9.20 -25.46
C PHE A 194 5.97 7.70 -25.52
N ASN A 195 6.26 7.19 -26.70
CA ASN A 195 6.42 5.74 -26.94
C ASN A 195 5.16 4.94 -26.58
N CYS A 196 4.01 5.48 -26.92
CA CYS A 196 2.69 4.90 -26.76
C CYS A 196 1.80 5.30 -27.93
N ASP A 197 0.57 4.83 -27.95
CA ASP A 197 -0.42 5.22 -28.94
C ASP A 197 -0.64 6.75 -28.94
N ASP A 198 -0.92 7.34 -30.11
CA ASP A 198 -0.95 8.79 -30.28
C ASP A 198 -1.94 9.49 -29.34
N GLU A 199 -3.07 8.86 -29.04
CA GLU A 199 -4.09 9.37 -28.11
C GLU A 199 -3.66 9.34 -26.63
N LEU A 200 -2.62 8.59 -26.31
CA LEU A 200 -2.08 8.47 -24.95
C LEU A 200 -0.84 9.32 -24.72
N LYS A 201 -0.33 9.95 -25.78
CA LYS A 201 0.81 10.86 -25.68
C LYS A 201 0.45 12.11 -24.87
N MET A 202 1.41 12.62 -24.13
CA MET A 202 1.31 13.88 -23.40
C MET A 202 2.47 14.78 -23.80
N ASP A 203 2.16 15.94 -24.35
CA ASP A 203 3.15 16.98 -24.60
C ASP A 203 3.54 17.66 -23.28
N ALA A 204 4.56 18.52 -23.30
CA ALA A 204 5.03 19.20 -22.10
C ALA A 204 3.86 19.74 -21.26
N THR A 205 3.71 19.22 -20.08
CA THR A 205 2.60 19.53 -19.16
C THR A 205 3.16 19.88 -17.79
N SER A 206 2.71 20.99 -17.24
CA SER A 206 3.20 21.52 -15.97
C SER A 206 2.76 20.69 -14.77
N ALA A 207 3.71 20.40 -13.89
CA ALA A 207 3.51 19.61 -12.69
C ALA A 207 4.53 19.96 -11.60
N GLY A 208 4.29 19.44 -10.41
CA GLY A 208 5.28 19.29 -9.37
C GLY A 208 5.59 17.82 -9.13
N ILE A 209 6.83 17.50 -8.78
CA ILE A 209 7.25 16.14 -8.44
C ILE A 209 7.95 16.13 -7.08
N ARG A 210 7.67 15.11 -6.26
CA ARG A 210 8.34 14.91 -4.98
C ARG A 210 8.54 13.43 -4.68
N VAL A 211 9.42 13.12 -3.74
CA VAL A 211 9.56 11.77 -3.19
C VAL A 211 8.29 11.36 -2.44
N ARG A 212 7.96 10.09 -2.45
CA ARG A 212 6.90 9.49 -1.62
C ARG A 212 7.37 8.17 -0.99
N GLY A 213 6.61 7.70 0.01
CA GLY A 213 6.90 6.45 0.74
C GLY A 213 7.74 6.70 2.00
N ASN A 214 7.87 5.66 2.81
CA ASN A 214 8.69 5.67 4.04
C ASN A 214 9.90 4.75 3.86
N ALA A 215 9.75 3.44 4.08
CA ALA A 215 10.81 2.46 3.86
C ALA A 215 11.29 2.45 2.40
N SER A 216 10.36 2.47 1.45
CA SER A 216 10.65 2.51 0.01
C SER A 216 11.38 3.79 -0.45
N ALA A 217 11.32 4.86 0.35
CA ALA A 217 12.11 6.08 0.17
C ALA A 217 13.32 6.11 1.12
N PHE A 218 13.83 4.95 1.55
CA PHE A 218 15.00 4.81 2.43
C PHE A 218 14.91 5.70 3.68
N TYR A 219 13.68 5.93 4.20
CA TYR A 219 13.41 6.81 5.36
C TYR A 219 14.01 8.22 5.22
N GLY A 220 14.18 8.72 3.99
CA GLY A 220 14.75 10.03 3.70
C GLY A 220 16.28 10.08 3.71
N ASP A 221 16.95 8.93 3.62
CA ASP A 221 18.40 8.88 3.38
C ASP A 221 18.72 9.39 1.97
N VAL A 222 19.23 10.61 1.89
CA VAL A 222 19.49 11.32 0.63
C VAL A 222 20.52 10.62 -0.24
N ASP A 223 21.55 10.01 0.35
CA ASP A 223 22.59 9.33 -0.42
C ASP A 223 22.04 8.04 -1.05
N GLN A 224 21.16 7.33 -0.35
CA GLN A 224 20.46 6.19 -0.92
C GLN A 224 19.45 6.62 -2.02
N LEU A 225 18.70 7.71 -1.80
CA LEU A 225 17.80 8.26 -2.81
C LEU A 225 18.53 8.62 -4.11
N ARG A 226 19.71 9.23 -4.02
CA ARG A 226 20.56 9.55 -5.19
C ARG A 226 21.06 8.31 -5.91
N LYS A 227 21.41 7.28 -5.16
CA LYS A 227 21.98 6.05 -5.67
C LYS A 227 20.94 5.13 -6.30
N GLU A 228 19.85 4.88 -5.57
CA GLU A 228 18.84 3.87 -5.93
C GLU A 228 17.61 4.47 -6.64
N GLY A 229 17.41 5.80 -6.56
CA GLY A 229 16.16 6.46 -6.91
C GLY A 229 15.08 6.25 -5.85
N ALA A 230 13.93 6.84 -6.04
CA ALA A 230 12.81 6.80 -5.09
C ALA A 230 11.49 6.55 -5.81
N PRO A 231 10.43 6.12 -5.11
CA PRO A 231 9.07 6.32 -5.58
C PRO A 231 8.75 7.81 -5.60
N TYR A 232 7.98 8.26 -6.59
CA TYR A 232 7.64 9.67 -6.75
C TYR A 232 6.13 9.89 -6.76
N ARG A 233 5.71 11.09 -6.36
CA ARG A 233 4.37 11.62 -6.59
C ARG A 233 4.46 12.79 -7.54
N ILE A 234 3.70 12.72 -8.63
CA ILE A 234 3.50 13.81 -9.59
C ILE A 234 2.15 14.46 -9.26
N LYS A 235 2.12 15.80 -9.20
CA LYS A 235 0.90 16.57 -9.04
C LYS A 235 0.82 17.60 -10.17
N PHE A 236 0.00 17.32 -11.18
CA PHE A 236 -0.23 18.22 -12.30
C PHE A 236 -0.91 19.51 -11.85
N THR A 237 -0.63 20.61 -12.50
CA THR A 237 -1.30 21.90 -12.29
C THR A 237 -2.80 21.77 -12.55
N HIS A 238 -3.15 21.09 -13.64
CA HIS A 238 -4.53 20.78 -14.03
C HIS A 238 -4.76 19.26 -14.08
N LYS A 239 -6.02 18.82 -13.89
CA LYS A 239 -6.36 17.39 -13.95
C LYS A 239 -5.98 16.81 -15.32
N GLN A 240 -5.21 15.74 -15.35
CA GLN A 240 -4.78 15.01 -16.55
C GLN A 240 -5.25 13.56 -16.52
N SER A 241 -5.58 13.02 -17.69
CA SER A 241 -5.61 11.58 -17.92
C SER A 241 -4.20 11.12 -18.27
N VAL A 242 -3.74 10.03 -17.69
CA VAL A 242 -2.38 9.55 -17.90
C VAL A 242 -2.42 8.10 -18.38
N LEU A 243 -1.95 7.87 -19.60
CA LEU A 243 -1.86 6.56 -20.26
C LEU A 243 -3.16 5.75 -20.27
N GLY A 244 -4.31 6.41 -20.25
CA GLY A 244 -5.62 5.76 -20.32
C GLY A 244 -6.08 5.11 -19.03
N LEU A 245 -5.32 5.23 -17.93
CA LEU A 245 -5.66 4.60 -16.66
C LEU A 245 -7.03 5.03 -16.14
N ASN A 246 -7.73 4.07 -15.54
CA ASN A 246 -9.05 4.23 -14.95
C ASN A 246 -10.04 4.88 -15.94
N ASP A 247 -10.18 4.26 -17.12
CA ASP A 247 -11.06 4.72 -18.20
C ASP A 247 -10.84 6.20 -18.59
N ASN A 248 -9.58 6.61 -18.65
CA ASN A 248 -9.18 8.01 -18.91
C ASN A 248 -9.62 9.00 -17.84
N ALA A 249 -9.78 8.58 -16.60
CA ALA A 249 -10.10 9.47 -15.49
C ALA A 249 -9.07 10.59 -15.33
N ARG A 250 -9.56 11.82 -15.20
CA ARG A 250 -8.68 12.99 -15.07
C ARG A 250 -8.45 13.33 -13.61
N CYS A 251 -7.21 13.17 -13.15
CA CYS A 251 -6.78 13.47 -11.80
C CYS A 251 -5.53 14.35 -11.78
N LYS A 252 -5.29 15.09 -10.68
CA LYS A 252 -4.07 15.87 -10.52
C LYS A 252 -2.90 15.00 -10.05
N SER A 253 -3.13 14.07 -9.15
CA SER A 253 -2.06 13.32 -8.49
C SER A 253 -1.92 11.91 -9.03
N TRP A 254 -0.69 11.55 -9.41
CA TRP A 254 -0.29 10.24 -9.92
C TRP A 254 0.95 9.77 -9.20
N VAL A 255 1.17 8.46 -9.14
CA VAL A 255 2.27 7.86 -8.41
C VAL A 255 3.15 7.04 -9.37
N LEU A 256 4.44 7.18 -9.19
CA LEU A 256 5.46 6.32 -9.81
C LEU A 256 6.05 5.45 -8.70
N LEU A 257 5.56 4.21 -8.57
CA LEU A 257 6.14 3.23 -7.65
C LEU A 257 7.42 2.65 -8.27
N LYS A 258 8.49 2.67 -7.50
CA LYS A 258 9.74 2.05 -7.92
C LYS A 258 9.59 0.54 -7.85
N THR A 259 9.80 -0.16 -8.96
CA THR A 259 9.65 -1.63 -8.98
C THR A 259 10.78 -2.36 -8.26
N TYR A 260 11.90 -1.70 -8.00
CA TYR A 260 13.12 -2.30 -7.42
C TYR A 260 13.41 -3.68 -8.03
N GLU A 261 13.59 -4.68 -7.19
CA GLU A 261 13.81 -6.07 -7.59
C GLU A 261 12.53 -6.91 -7.63
N THR A 262 11.40 -6.38 -7.14
CA THR A 262 10.16 -7.14 -6.96
C THR A 262 9.38 -7.35 -8.26
N GLY A 263 9.60 -6.49 -9.26
CA GLY A 263 8.96 -6.62 -10.56
C GLY A 263 7.48 -6.26 -10.54
N VAL A 264 6.59 -7.26 -10.39
CA VAL A 264 5.15 -7.11 -10.68
C VAL A 264 4.23 -7.11 -9.45
N ARG A 265 4.76 -7.14 -8.22
CA ARG A 265 3.93 -7.41 -7.02
C ARG A 265 2.73 -6.48 -6.88
N ASP A 266 2.96 -5.16 -6.87
CA ASP A 266 1.88 -4.19 -6.73
C ASP A 266 0.92 -4.25 -7.92
N HIS A 267 1.44 -4.30 -9.16
CA HIS A 267 0.62 -4.40 -10.36
C HIS A 267 -0.30 -5.63 -10.33
N LEU A 268 0.27 -6.81 -10.06
CA LEU A 268 -0.50 -8.05 -9.98
C LEU A 268 -1.59 -7.98 -8.89
N ALA A 269 -1.29 -7.41 -7.74
CA ALA A 269 -2.27 -7.27 -6.66
C ALA A 269 -3.40 -6.29 -7.03
N PHE A 270 -3.09 -5.19 -7.70
CA PHE A 270 -4.11 -4.23 -8.17
C PHE A 270 -5.02 -4.87 -9.22
N GLU A 271 -4.45 -5.57 -10.20
CA GLU A 271 -5.24 -6.25 -11.24
C GLU A 271 -6.11 -7.37 -10.65
N LEU A 272 -5.58 -8.17 -9.71
CA LEU A 272 -6.36 -9.18 -8.99
C LEU A 272 -7.52 -8.54 -8.21
N ALA A 273 -7.27 -7.44 -7.48
CA ALA A 273 -8.31 -6.74 -6.74
C ALA A 273 -9.40 -6.20 -7.67
N ARG A 274 -9.03 -5.62 -8.80
CA ARG A 274 -9.99 -5.13 -9.83
C ARG A 274 -10.80 -6.28 -10.42
N ALA A 275 -10.17 -7.42 -10.70
CA ALA A 275 -10.83 -8.61 -11.21
C ALA A 275 -11.81 -9.23 -10.20
N ILE A 276 -11.47 -9.23 -8.91
CA ILE A 276 -12.30 -9.80 -7.84
C ILE A 276 -13.52 -8.90 -7.58
N ASN A 277 -13.34 -7.60 -7.47
CA ASN A 277 -14.40 -6.65 -7.13
C ASN A 277 -15.19 -6.12 -8.34
N GLU A 278 -14.86 -6.55 -9.56
CA GLU A 278 -15.53 -6.14 -10.82
C GLU A 278 -15.60 -4.62 -11.03
N GLY A 279 -14.67 -3.87 -10.43
CA GLY A 279 -14.67 -2.41 -10.45
C GLY A 279 -15.75 -1.78 -9.55
N LYS A 280 -16.42 -2.55 -8.69
CA LYS A 280 -17.44 -2.03 -7.76
C LYS A 280 -16.81 -1.13 -6.70
N TYR A 281 -15.66 -1.52 -6.16
CA TYR A 281 -14.91 -0.75 -5.19
C TYR A 281 -13.61 -0.26 -5.81
N TYR A 282 -13.17 0.93 -5.38
CA TYR A 282 -11.94 1.48 -5.91
C TYR A 282 -10.72 0.61 -5.59
N ALA A 283 -10.03 0.21 -6.64
CA ALA A 283 -8.68 -0.34 -6.61
C ALA A 283 -7.85 0.36 -7.69
N SER A 284 -6.59 0.70 -7.41
CA SER A 284 -5.73 1.43 -8.33
C SER A 284 -5.58 0.71 -9.66
N ASP A 285 -5.73 1.45 -10.75
CA ASP A 285 -5.25 1.04 -12.07
C ASP A 285 -3.78 1.38 -12.22
N SER A 286 -3.04 0.61 -13.03
CA SER A 286 -1.58 0.77 -13.11
C SER A 286 -1.00 0.31 -14.43
N ARG A 287 0.17 0.89 -14.79
CA ARG A 287 0.88 0.55 -16.01
C ARG A 287 2.39 0.68 -15.83
N PHE A 288 3.16 -0.27 -16.38
CA PHE A 288 4.62 -0.16 -16.38
C PHE A 288 5.07 0.93 -17.35
N VAL A 289 6.04 1.70 -16.91
CA VAL A 289 6.64 2.79 -17.68
C VAL A 289 8.15 2.83 -17.46
N GLN A 290 8.88 3.33 -18.43
CA GLN A 290 10.26 3.74 -18.21
C GLN A 290 10.29 5.22 -17.85
N VAL A 291 11.08 5.58 -16.85
CA VAL A 291 11.19 6.96 -16.36
C VAL A 291 12.57 7.51 -16.69
N TYR A 292 12.56 8.69 -17.29
CA TYR A 292 13.74 9.54 -17.44
C TYR A 292 13.52 10.84 -16.67
N MET A 293 14.54 11.30 -15.97
CA MET A 293 14.53 12.57 -15.25
C MET A 293 15.78 13.37 -15.62
N ASN A 294 15.59 14.57 -16.18
CA ASN A 294 16.69 15.40 -16.69
C ASN A 294 17.64 14.57 -17.59
N GLU A 295 17.07 13.85 -18.55
CA GLU A 295 17.75 12.95 -19.49
C GLU A 295 18.46 11.73 -18.84
N LYS A 296 18.43 11.60 -17.51
CA LYS A 296 18.96 10.43 -16.80
C LYS A 296 17.90 9.34 -16.74
N TYR A 297 18.27 8.13 -17.15
CA TYR A 297 17.42 6.95 -17.00
C TYR A 297 17.29 6.56 -15.52
N MET A 298 16.06 6.51 -15.01
CA MET A 298 15.75 6.22 -13.61
C MET A 298 15.30 4.77 -13.38
N GLY A 299 15.05 4.02 -14.45
CA GLY A 299 14.59 2.63 -14.38
C GLY A 299 13.11 2.46 -14.75
N ILE A 300 12.62 1.25 -14.53
CA ILE A 300 11.21 0.92 -14.67
C ILE A 300 10.47 1.31 -13.41
N TYR A 301 9.32 1.93 -13.61
CA TYR A 301 8.36 2.27 -12.58
C TYR A 301 6.98 1.69 -12.90
N LEU A 302 6.19 1.48 -11.88
CA LEU A 302 4.77 1.28 -12.02
C LEU A 302 4.08 2.63 -11.85
N LEU A 303 3.56 3.18 -12.95
CA LEU A 303 2.64 4.30 -12.88
C LEU A 303 1.31 3.79 -12.35
N CYS A 304 0.77 4.43 -11.34
CA CYS A 304 -0.54 4.08 -10.79
C CYS A 304 -1.25 5.32 -10.23
N GLU A 305 -2.49 5.13 -9.87
CA GLU A 305 -3.29 6.16 -9.24
C GLU A 305 -2.86 6.41 -7.79
N GLN A 306 -3.09 7.60 -7.29
CA GLN A 306 -2.94 7.94 -5.89
C GLN A 306 -4.19 7.49 -5.12
N CYS A 307 -4.03 6.68 -4.06
CA CYS A 307 -5.11 6.39 -3.13
C CYS A 307 -5.52 7.68 -2.40
N GLN A 308 -6.68 8.19 -2.74
CA GLN A 308 -7.23 9.43 -2.16
C GLN A 308 -8.72 9.54 -2.45
N GLU A 309 -9.42 10.38 -1.68
CA GLU A 309 -10.75 10.84 -2.03
C GLU A 309 -10.72 11.59 -3.37
N ASN A 310 -11.61 11.21 -4.24
CA ASN A 310 -11.80 11.84 -5.56
C ASN A 310 -13.02 11.21 -6.23
N PRO A 311 -13.83 11.96 -7.01
CA PRO A 311 -14.97 11.39 -7.74
C PRO A 311 -14.65 10.22 -8.68
N ASN A 312 -13.40 10.12 -9.15
CA ASN A 312 -12.93 9.03 -10.02
C ASN A 312 -12.15 7.94 -9.24
N ARG A 313 -12.05 8.03 -7.92
CA ARG A 313 -11.33 7.10 -7.06
C ARG A 313 -12.22 6.69 -5.88
N VAL A 314 -11.89 7.08 -4.67
CA VAL A 314 -12.79 6.91 -3.52
C VAL A 314 -13.79 8.07 -3.52
N ALA A 315 -14.97 7.81 -4.10
CA ALA A 315 -15.99 8.84 -4.32
C ALA A 315 -16.86 9.02 -3.07
N ILE A 316 -16.37 9.80 -2.14
CA ILE A 316 -17.08 10.25 -0.92
C ILE A 316 -17.44 11.74 -1.01
N ASN A 317 -18.34 12.19 -0.14
CA ASN A 317 -18.64 13.61 0.00
C ASN A 317 -17.45 14.31 0.68
N GLU A 318 -16.71 15.10 -0.10
CA GLU A 318 -15.60 15.90 0.41
C GLU A 318 -16.10 16.92 1.45
N CYS A 319 -15.31 17.15 2.50
CA CYS A 319 -15.58 18.15 3.50
C CYS A 319 -15.22 19.53 2.95
N GLU A 320 -16.18 20.47 2.93
CA GLU A 320 -15.87 21.86 2.58
C GLU A 320 -14.98 22.50 3.65
N GLU A 321 -14.07 23.38 3.23
CA GLU A 321 -13.13 24.05 4.13
C GLU A 321 -13.86 24.74 5.30
N GLY A 322 -13.50 24.35 6.52
CA GLY A 322 -14.08 24.87 7.76
C GLY A 322 -15.46 24.31 8.12
N TYR A 323 -15.99 23.35 7.36
CA TYR A 323 -17.21 22.65 7.76
C TYR A 323 -16.96 21.70 8.94
N THR A 324 -17.83 21.72 9.94
CA THR A 324 -17.66 20.95 11.19
C THR A 324 -18.77 19.92 11.45
N GLY A 325 -19.74 19.80 10.53
CA GLY A 325 -20.77 18.75 10.61
C GLY A 325 -20.18 17.36 10.36
N THR A 326 -20.85 16.33 10.88
CA THR A 326 -20.38 14.94 10.78
C THR A 326 -20.96 14.18 9.59
N ASP A 327 -21.86 14.80 8.84
CA ASP A 327 -22.54 14.26 7.65
C ASP A 327 -21.72 14.43 6.38
N ILE A 328 -20.44 14.01 6.44
CA ILE A 328 -19.44 14.01 5.38
C ILE A 328 -18.98 12.59 5.08
N GLY A 329 -18.13 12.44 4.05
CA GLY A 329 -17.41 11.22 3.80
C GLY A 329 -16.15 11.13 4.68
N TYR A 330 -15.78 9.90 5.03
CA TYR A 330 -14.55 9.59 5.74
C TYR A 330 -13.79 8.50 4.98
N TYR A 331 -12.54 8.80 4.64
CA TYR A 331 -11.58 7.88 4.09
C TYR A 331 -10.50 7.62 5.13
N VAL A 332 -10.39 6.38 5.59
CA VAL A 332 -9.62 6.04 6.79
C VAL A 332 -8.63 4.92 6.49
N GLU A 333 -7.40 5.07 6.94
CA GLU A 333 -6.34 4.08 6.83
C GLU A 333 -6.00 3.49 8.20
N LEU A 334 -5.91 2.17 8.30
CA LEU A 334 -5.16 1.51 9.36
C LEU A 334 -3.67 1.80 9.12
N ASP A 335 -2.99 2.51 10.02
CA ASP A 335 -1.75 3.19 9.71
C ASP A 335 -0.68 3.07 10.80
N ASN A 336 0.38 2.35 10.49
CA ASN A 336 1.55 2.24 11.37
C ASN A 336 2.37 3.52 11.49
N TYR A 337 2.21 4.45 10.56
CA TYR A 337 2.92 5.73 10.54
C TYR A 337 2.06 6.89 11.05
N SER A 338 0.91 6.58 11.64
CA SER A 338 -0.06 7.54 12.21
C SER A 338 0.53 8.58 13.16
N TYR A 339 1.72 8.33 13.71
CA TYR A 339 2.40 9.26 14.64
C TYR A 339 2.81 10.59 13.99
N THR A 340 2.81 10.66 12.66
CA THR A 340 3.06 11.88 11.89
C THR A 340 1.78 12.61 11.48
N GLU A 341 0.60 12.05 11.79
CA GLU A 341 -0.69 12.53 11.32
C GLU A 341 -1.47 13.22 12.44
N ASP A 342 -2.11 14.34 12.14
CA ASP A 342 -2.88 15.14 13.09
C ASP A 342 -4.23 14.48 13.41
N TRP A 343 -4.94 13.99 12.39
CA TRP A 343 -6.27 13.39 12.51
C TRP A 343 -6.20 11.87 12.58
N ARG A 344 -6.04 11.35 13.80
CA ARG A 344 -5.94 9.92 14.07
C ARG A 344 -6.69 9.52 15.33
N PHE A 345 -7.16 8.27 15.36
CA PHE A 345 -7.78 7.67 16.53
C PHE A 345 -7.25 6.25 16.76
N MET A 346 -7.62 5.65 17.90
CA MET A 346 -7.12 4.31 18.25
C MET A 346 -8.29 3.37 18.55
N LEU A 347 -8.41 2.29 17.79
CA LEU A 347 -9.40 1.25 18.02
C LEU A 347 -8.89 0.19 19.01
N ASN A 348 -9.73 -0.11 20.03
CA ASN A 348 -9.40 -1.05 21.11
C ASN A 348 -9.95 -2.47 20.89
N TYR A 349 -10.71 -2.72 19.83
CA TYR A 349 -11.34 -4.01 19.52
C TYR A 349 -12.07 -4.65 20.72
N ASN A 350 -12.75 -3.85 21.52
CA ASN A 350 -13.50 -4.21 22.74
C ASN A 350 -12.69 -4.96 23.80
N LYS A 351 -11.37 -5.12 23.65
CA LYS A 351 -10.46 -5.86 24.54
C LYS A 351 -10.88 -7.32 24.74
N GLU A 352 -11.56 -7.90 23.77
CA GLU A 352 -12.03 -9.27 23.78
C GLU A 352 -11.12 -10.18 22.94
N SER A 353 -10.96 -11.44 23.35
CA SER A 353 -10.22 -12.40 22.53
C SER A 353 -11.06 -12.84 21.34
N ILE A 354 -10.44 -12.92 20.18
CA ILE A 354 -10.96 -13.59 19.00
C ILE A 354 -10.11 -14.79 18.66
N THR A 355 -10.64 -15.73 17.90
CA THR A 355 -9.95 -16.97 17.52
C THR A 355 -9.83 -17.03 16.01
N ASP A 356 -8.62 -17.29 15.53
CA ASP A 356 -8.33 -17.42 14.12
C ASP A 356 -8.61 -18.84 13.58
N GLU A 357 -8.46 -19.03 12.28
CA GLU A 357 -8.63 -20.32 11.58
C GLU A 357 -7.72 -21.43 12.14
N SER A 358 -6.52 -21.08 12.58
CA SER A 358 -5.58 -22.04 13.19
C SER A 358 -5.97 -22.50 14.60
N GLY A 359 -7.01 -21.89 15.19
CA GLY A 359 -7.43 -22.10 16.57
C GLY A 359 -6.65 -21.27 17.58
N THR A 360 -5.81 -20.34 17.13
CA THR A 360 -5.11 -19.40 18.02
C THR A 360 -6.05 -18.34 18.52
N SER A 361 -6.11 -18.17 19.85
CA SER A 361 -6.99 -17.19 20.49
C SER A 361 -6.17 -16.09 21.16
N ARG A 362 -6.40 -14.82 20.77
CA ARG A 362 -5.71 -13.65 21.33
C ARG A 362 -6.66 -12.46 21.44
N VAL A 363 -6.35 -11.55 22.36
CA VAL A 363 -6.92 -10.21 22.38
C VAL A 363 -6.15 -9.39 21.35
N PRO A 364 -6.82 -8.84 20.32
CA PRO A 364 -6.15 -8.01 19.35
C PRO A 364 -5.47 -6.82 20.01
N LYS A 365 -4.30 -6.45 19.52
CA LYS A 365 -3.63 -5.22 19.94
C LYS A 365 -4.41 -4.02 19.44
N ARG A 366 -4.22 -2.89 20.11
CA ARG A 366 -4.75 -1.60 19.64
C ARG A 366 -4.04 -1.18 18.38
N TYR A 367 -4.79 -0.63 17.44
CA TYR A 367 -4.25 -0.08 16.22
C TYR A 367 -4.70 1.37 16.06
N TYR A 368 -3.83 2.16 15.45
CA TYR A 368 -4.14 3.52 15.05
C TYR A 368 -4.74 3.53 13.64
N TYR A 369 -5.67 4.45 13.46
CA TYR A 369 -6.31 4.77 12.21
C TYR A 369 -6.13 6.25 11.93
N THR A 370 -5.82 6.60 10.69
CA THR A 370 -5.65 7.97 10.22
C THR A 370 -6.77 8.33 9.27
N VAL A 371 -7.41 9.47 9.47
CA VAL A 371 -8.37 10.04 8.51
C VAL A 371 -7.55 10.67 7.37
N ARG A 372 -7.80 10.24 6.14
CA ARG A 372 -7.00 10.61 4.96
C ARG A 372 -7.60 11.71 4.09
N ASN A 373 -8.87 12.02 4.29
CA ASN A 373 -9.50 13.20 3.72
C ASN A 373 -9.51 14.35 4.71
N ASP A 374 -9.82 15.55 4.22
CA ASP A 374 -9.87 16.73 5.07
C ASP A 374 -11.03 16.65 6.07
N ILE A 375 -10.74 16.91 7.34
CA ILE A 375 -11.70 17.17 8.41
C ILE A 375 -11.24 18.40 9.20
N TYR A 376 -12.17 19.13 9.83
CA TYR A 376 -11.88 20.43 10.42
C TYR A 376 -12.28 20.55 11.90
N SER A 377 -12.73 19.45 12.53
CA SER A 377 -13.13 19.49 13.94
C SER A 377 -12.85 18.20 14.69
N GLU A 378 -12.63 18.34 16.00
CA GLU A 378 -12.54 17.23 16.93
C GLU A 378 -13.84 16.41 17.02
N GLU A 379 -14.99 17.03 16.75
CA GLU A 379 -16.30 16.38 16.71
C GLU A 379 -16.35 15.39 15.55
N GLN A 380 -15.85 15.76 14.39
CA GLN A 380 -15.75 14.85 13.24
C GLN A 380 -14.83 13.65 13.55
N LEU A 381 -13.67 13.90 14.18
CA LEU A 381 -12.76 12.83 14.59
C LEU A 381 -13.40 11.88 15.59
N LYS A 382 -14.06 12.40 16.64
CA LYS A 382 -14.74 11.59 17.67
C LYS A 382 -15.92 10.81 17.09
N PHE A 383 -16.62 11.39 16.13
CA PHE A 383 -17.73 10.74 15.46
C PHE A 383 -17.24 9.51 14.69
N ILE A 384 -16.20 9.65 13.86
CA ILE A 384 -15.68 8.52 13.08
C ILE A 384 -15.00 7.47 13.98
N GLU A 385 -14.28 7.89 15.04
CA GLU A 385 -13.75 6.96 16.05
C GLU A 385 -14.88 6.12 16.65
N ARG A 386 -15.98 6.76 17.12
CA ARG A 386 -17.13 6.06 17.68
C ARG A 386 -17.80 5.14 16.67
N TYR A 387 -17.92 5.57 15.42
CA TYR A 387 -18.47 4.74 14.35
C TYR A 387 -17.64 3.48 14.14
N PHE A 388 -16.31 3.58 14.07
CA PHE A 388 -15.43 2.41 13.97
C PHE A 388 -15.54 1.47 15.17
N GLU A 389 -15.69 2.01 16.39
CA GLU A 389 -15.93 1.19 17.57
C GLU A 389 -17.21 0.35 17.43
N VAL A 390 -18.32 0.96 17.02
CA VAL A 390 -19.59 0.24 16.89
C VAL A 390 -19.59 -0.70 15.70
N CYS A 391 -18.92 -0.34 14.59
CA CYS A 391 -18.71 -1.22 13.43
C CYS A 391 -17.94 -2.49 13.78
N TYR A 392 -17.07 -2.45 14.79
CA TYR A 392 -16.40 -3.65 15.31
C TYR A 392 -17.21 -4.36 16.42
N GLU A 393 -17.89 -3.60 17.28
CA GLU A 393 -18.68 -4.17 18.40
C GLU A 393 -19.85 -5.03 17.90
N ILE A 394 -20.59 -4.58 16.90
CA ILE A 394 -21.75 -5.31 16.37
C ILE A 394 -21.34 -6.69 15.81
N PRO A 395 -20.38 -6.81 14.88
CA PRO A 395 -19.90 -8.12 14.43
C PRO A 395 -19.38 -9.00 15.56
N MET A 396 -18.61 -8.42 16.49
CA MET A 396 -18.06 -9.17 17.61
C MET A 396 -19.18 -9.75 18.49
N ARG A 397 -20.23 -8.97 18.79
CA ARG A 397 -21.40 -9.42 19.55
C ARG A 397 -22.20 -10.47 18.78
N ALA A 398 -22.47 -10.22 17.51
CA ALA A 398 -23.27 -11.11 16.68
C ALA A 398 -22.57 -12.47 16.45
N ILE A 399 -21.28 -12.46 16.12
CA ILE A 399 -20.52 -13.68 15.77
C ILE A 399 -20.18 -14.49 17.04
N LYS A 400 -19.66 -13.80 18.06
CA LYS A 400 -19.13 -14.51 19.24
C LYS A 400 -20.22 -14.90 20.24
N TYR A 401 -21.26 -14.09 20.40
CA TYR A 401 -22.28 -14.28 21.43
C TYR A 401 -23.68 -14.55 20.90
N GLY A 402 -23.92 -14.37 19.60
CA GLY A 402 -25.26 -14.45 19.01
C GLY A 402 -26.20 -13.35 19.50
N GLU A 403 -25.63 -12.22 19.94
CA GLU A 403 -26.35 -11.06 20.40
C GLU A 403 -26.47 -10.03 19.26
N PHE A 404 -27.72 -9.71 18.86
CA PHE A 404 -27.99 -8.78 17.77
C PHE A 404 -28.34 -7.39 18.30
N TYR A 405 -27.56 -6.40 17.87
CA TYR A 405 -27.76 -5.02 18.25
C TYR A 405 -28.11 -4.17 17.04
N ARG A 406 -29.06 -3.27 17.21
CA ARG A 406 -29.35 -2.21 16.24
C ARG A 406 -28.48 -0.99 16.53
N LEU A 407 -27.87 -0.43 15.49
CA LEU A 407 -27.23 0.87 15.54
C LEU A 407 -28.30 1.98 15.48
N ASN A 408 -28.27 2.90 16.45
CA ASN A 408 -29.12 4.08 16.47
C ASN A 408 -28.40 5.27 15.80
N ASP A 409 -29.16 6.31 15.43
CA ASP A 409 -28.62 7.51 14.76
C ASP A 409 -27.55 8.26 15.60
N ASP A 410 -27.59 8.12 16.92
CA ASP A 410 -26.61 8.70 17.85
C ASP A 410 -25.39 7.80 18.13
N LEU A 411 -25.22 6.76 17.32
CA LEU A 411 -24.17 5.73 17.46
C LEU A 411 -24.24 4.96 18.80
N SER A 412 -25.38 4.95 19.47
CA SER A 412 -25.65 4.04 20.57
C SER A 412 -26.19 2.70 20.04
N LEU A 413 -26.08 1.65 20.86
CA LEU A 413 -26.51 0.31 20.52
C LEU A 413 -27.74 -0.10 21.33
N THR A 414 -28.73 -0.68 20.68
CA THR A 414 -29.91 -1.24 21.33
C THR A 414 -29.99 -2.73 21.04
N LEU A 415 -30.13 -3.58 22.08
CA LEU A 415 -30.35 -5.02 21.88
C LEU A 415 -31.66 -5.22 21.14
N ALA A 416 -31.61 -5.88 20.00
CA ALA A 416 -32.70 -5.99 19.02
C ALA A 416 -32.76 -7.40 18.42
N GLN A 417 -32.73 -8.43 19.29
CA GLN A 417 -32.61 -9.82 18.92
C GLN A 417 -33.68 -10.30 17.92
N ASP A 418 -34.88 -9.73 18.01
CA ASP A 418 -36.01 -10.11 17.17
C ASP A 418 -36.10 -9.29 15.86
N GLU A 419 -35.24 -8.32 15.66
CA GLU A 419 -35.23 -7.46 14.46
C GLU A 419 -34.40 -8.04 13.32
N PHE A 420 -33.45 -8.94 13.62
CA PHE A 420 -32.56 -9.55 12.66
C PHE A 420 -32.78 -11.07 12.59
N SER A 421 -32.77 -11.62 11.40
CA SER A 421 -32.95 -13.06 11.18
C SER A 421 -31.65 -13.85 11.34
N SER A 422 -30.50 -13.20 11.22
CA SER A 422 -29.18 -13.82 11.28
C SER A 422 -28.09 -12.85 11.75
N ALA A 423 -26.94 -13.40 12.13
CA ALA A 423 -25.74 -12.60 12.45
C ALA A 423 -25.26 -11.82 11.21
N GLU A 424 -25.33 -12.41 10.02
CA GLU A 424 -24.99 -11.79 8.74
C GLU A 424 -25.84 -10.53 8.52
N GLU A 425 -27.18 -10.62 8.65
CA GLU A 425 -28.08 -9.49 8.51
C GLU A 425 -27.77 -8.39 9.55
N CYS A 426 -27.51 -8.79 10.80
CA CYS A 426 -27.14 -7.84 11.85
C CYS A 426 -25.85 -7.10 11.53
N VAL A 427 -24.83 -7.79 11.01
CA VAL A 427 -23.54 -7.20 10.66
C VAL A 427 -23.62 -6.32 9.41
N SER A 428 -24.46 -6.67 8.44
CA SER A 428 -24.60 -5.90 7.20
C SER A 428 -25.18 -4.48 7.38
N GLN A 429 -25.76 -4.18 8.54
CA GLN A 429 -26.20 -2.80 8.85
C GLN A 429 -25.01 -1.82 9.00
N VAL A 430 -23.81 -2.31 9.29
CA VAL A 430 -22.61 -1.49 9.55
C VAL A 430 -21.43 -1.79 8.66
N LEU A 431 -21.33 -3.00 8.06
CA LEU A 431 -20.27 -3.40 7.15
C LEU A 431 -20.84 -3.71 5.77
N ASP A 432 -20.16 -3.24 4.73
CA ASP A 432 -20.33 -3.74 3.37
C ASP A 432 -19.60 -5.09 3.26
N LEU A 433 -20.31 -6.17 3.56
CA LEU A 433 -19.74 -7.51 3.67
C LEU A 433 -19.07 -7.99 2.39
N GLU A 434 -19.60 -7.61 1.22
CA GLU A 434 -19.00 -7.97 -0.06
C GLU A 434 -17.60 -7.34 -0.19
N SER A 435 -17.42 -6.08 0.20
CA SER A 435 -16.11 -5.42 0.16
C SER A 435 -15.09 -6.09 1.08
N PHE A 436 -15.51 -6.59 2.24
CA PHE A 436 -14.64 -7.36 3.13
C PHE A 436 -14.27 -8.73 2.55
N VAL A 437 -15.19 -9.40 1.86
CA VAL A 437 -14.92 -10.66 1.14
C VAL A 437 -13.91 -10.44 0.02
N ASP A 438 -14.11 -9.41 -0.82
CA ASP A 438 -13.22 -9.09 -1.93
C ASP A 438 -11.81 -8.74 -1.45
N MET A 439 -11.73 -7.93 -0.39
CA MET A 439 -10.48 -7.57 0.23
C MET A 439 -9.79 -8.80 0.85
N TYR A 440 -10.54 -9.65 1.58
CA TYR A 440 -10.01 -10.88 2.15
C TYR A 440 -9.42 -11.80 1.08
N ILE A 441 -10.15 -12.06 -0.01
CA ILE A 441 -9.68 -12.91 -1.11
C ILE A 441 -8.41 -12.33 -1.73
N THR A 442 -8.38 -11.02 -1.98
CA THR A 442 -7.21 -10.34 -2.53
C THR A 442 -5.98 -10.55 -1.65
N TYR A 443 -6.07 -10.22 -0.35
CA TYR A 443 -4.96 -10.37 0.58
C TYR A 443 -4.56 -11.82 0.84
N GLU A 444 -5.50 -12.75 0.72
CA GLU A 444 -5.21 -14.18 0.86
C GLU A 444 -4.44 -14.73 -0.36
N ILE A 445 -4.79 -14.29 -1.59
CA ILE A 445 -4.05 -14.68 -2.79
C ILE A 445 -2.61 -14.17 -2.71
N VAL A 446 -2.42 -12.88 -2.43
CA VAL A 446 -1.11 -12.25 -2.44
C VAL A 446 -0.27 -12.59 -1.21
N ASN A 447 -0.89 -13.14 -0.16
CA ASN A 447 -0.25 -13.51 1.10
C ASN A 447 0.56 -12.36 1.68
N ASP A 448 -0.08 -11.21 1.83
CA ASP A 448 0.57 -10.00 2.32
C ASP A 448 0.82 -10.06 3.82
N GLN A 449 2.08 -9.88 4.20
CA GLN A 449 2.49 -9.93 5.60
C GLN A 449 2.11 -8.69 6.39
N ASP A 450 1.75 -7.61 5.68
CA ASP A 450 1.40 -6.32 6.26
C ASP A 450 -0.11 -6.06 6.34
N VAL A 451 -0.93 -7.09 6.06
CA VAL A 451 -2.40 -7.00 5.97
C VAL A 451 -3.10 -6.30 7.15
N GLY A 452 -2.51 -6.31 8.32
CA GLY A 452 -3.01 -5.60 9.51
C GLY A 452 -1.99 -4.61 10.09
N GLY A 453 -0.93 -4.28 9.33
CA GLY A 453 0.14 -3.40 9.79
C GLY A 453 0.06 -1.99 9.25
N GLY A 454 -0.59 -1.78 8.13
CA GLY A 454 -0.72 -0.48 7.46
C GLY A 454 -1.37 -0.64 6.11
N SER A 455 -1.64 0.47 5.46
CA SER A 455 -2.18 0.51 4.09
C SER A 455 -3.46 -0.30 3.86
N PHE A 456 -4.26 -0.49 4.90
CA PHE A 456 -5.57 -1.12 4.81
C PHE A 456 -6.65 -0.03 4.97
N PHE A 457 -7.40 0.21 3.91
CA PHE A 457 -8.25 1.39 3.79
C PHE A 457 -9.74 1.08 3.88
N PHE A 458 -10.47 2.04 4.45
CA PHE A 458 -11.91 2.02 4.57
C PHE A 458 -12.51 3.33 4.07
N ALA A 459 -13.72 3.25 3.55
CA ALA A 459 -14.55 4.40 3.26
C ALA A 459 -15.93 4.24 3.90
N VAL A 460 -16.50 5.34 4.36
CA VAL A 460 -17.89 5.45 4.76
C VAL A 460 -18.35 6.87 4.51
N ASP A 461 -19.63 7.08 4.16
CA ASP A 461 -20.12 8.39 3.80
C ASP A 461 -21.52 8.63 4.37
N PHE A 462 -21.62 9.60 5.24
CA PHE A 462 -22.85 10.05 5.90
C PHE A 462 -23.58 11.15 5.11
N GLY A 463 -22.99 11.61 3.99
CA GLY A 463 -23.64 12.52 3.05
C GLY A 463 -24.72 11.85 2.20
N ASN A 464 -25.35 12.63 1.34
CA ASN A 464 -26.61 12.22 0.69
C ASN A 464 -26.42 11.36 -0.59
N VAL A 465 -25.23 11.28 -1.18
CA VAL A 465 -25.06 10.81 -2.58
C VAL A 465 -24.08 9.65 -2.75
N SER A 466 -23.34 9.24 -1.72
CA SER A 466 -22.31 8.23 -1.85
C SER A 466 -22.84 6.78 -1.92
N MET A 467 -22.05 5.91 -2.54
CA MET A 467 -22.24 4.45 -2.51
C MET A 467 -21.79 3.83 -1.17
N TYR A 468 -20.91 4.48 -0.43
CA TYR A 468 -20.31 3.97 0.82
C TYR A 468 -21.20 4.24 2.04
N LYS A 469 -22.38 3.60 2.12
CA LYS A 469 -23.35 3.82 3.20
C LYS A 469 -23.02 3.09 4.51
N THR A 470 -22.18 2.08 4.43
CA THR A 470 -21.64 1.31 5.56
C THR A 470 -20.13 1.28 5.46
N LEU A 471 -19.45 0.84 6.50
CA LEU A 471 -17.99 0.72 6.48
C LEU A 471 -17.57 -0.24 5.37
N THR A 472 -16.88 0.26 4.37
CA THR A 472 -16.52 -0.43 3.12
C THR A 472 -15.01 -0.53 3.01
N CYS A 473 -14.47 -1.69 2.73
CA CYS A 473 -13.05 -1.87 2.38
C CYS A 473 -12.80 -1.34 0.96
N VAL A 474 -11.76 -0.52 0.82
CA VAL A 474 -11.39 0.10 -0.48
C VAL A 474 -9.87 0.20 -0.61
N SER A 475 -9.38 0.51 -1.79
CA SER A 475 -7.98 0.89 -2.03
C SER A 475 -6.95 -0.13 -1.51
N PRO A 476 -6.96 -1.39 -1.95
CA PRO A 476 -5.87 -2.31 -1.65
C PRO A 476 -4.54 -1.71 -2.10
N TRP A 477 -3.52 -1.72 -1.21
CA TRP A 477 -2.30 -0.94 -1.41
C TRP A 477 -1.09 -1.52 -0.69
N ASP A 478 0.12 -1.24 -1.24
CA ASP A 478 1.44 -1.54 -0.66
C ASP A 478 1.74 -3.04 -0.48
N PHE A 479 1.82 -3.74 -1.60
CA PHE A 479 2.09 -5.18 -1.64
C PHE A 479 3.59 -5.51 -1.73
N SER A 480 4.45 -4.60 -1.28
CA SER A 480 5.89 -4.81 -1.30
C SER A 480 6.34 -5.99 -0.43
N TRP A 481 5.59 -6.33 0.62
CA TRP A 481 5.83 -7.46 1.53
C TRP A 481 4.96 -8.69 1.25
N ALA A 482 4.26 -8.70 0.14
CA ALA A 482 3.42 -9.81 -0.30
C ALA A 482 4.22 -10.92 -1.00
N TYR A 483 3.54 -12.00 -1.29
CA TYR A 483 3.99 -13.19 -2.05
C TYR A 483 5.05 -14.00 -1.32
N THR A 484 6.25 -14.12 -1.88
CA THR A 484 7.27 -15.10 -1.46
C THR A 484 8.13 -14.68 -0.28
N ASP A 485 7.84 -13.56 0.37
CA ASP A 485 8.68 -13.10 1.45
C ASP A 485 8.59 -14.02 2.68
N TYR A 486 9.68 -14.10 3.42
CA TYR A 486 9.82 -14.89 4.64
C TYR A 486 9.48 -16.38 4.49
N SER A 487 9.76 -16.96 3.33
CA SER A 487 9.57 -18.39 3.08
C SER A 487 8.11 -18.85 3.12
N ALA A 488 7.14 -17.96 2.95
CA ALA A 488 5.76 -18.36 2.82
C ALA A 488 5.60 -19.36 1.68
N LYS A 489 4.98 -20.51 1.98
CA LYS A 489 4.68 -21.51 0.97
C LYS A 489 3.32 -21.21 0.37
N ALA A 490 3.19 -21.32 -0.95
CA ALA A 490 1.92 -21.14 -1.63
C ALA A 490 0.78 -21.98 -1.02
N ASN A 491 1.08 -23.17 -0.53
CA ASN A 491 0.16 -24.09 0.13
C ASN A 491 0.32 -24.15 1.67
N GLY A 492 0.79 -23.07 2.29
CA GLY A 492 1.11 -23.02 3.73
C GLY A 492 -0.08 -22.85 4.67
N GLY A 493 -1.30 -22.90 4.16
CA GLY A 493 -2.53 -22.60 4.92
C GLY A 493 -3.10 -21.24 4.56
N LEU A 494 -4.17 -20.83 5.23
CA LEU A 494 -4.72 -19.47 5.15
C LEU A 494 -3.83 -18.51 5.93
N TYR A 495 -3.83 -17.25 5.55
CA TYR A 495 -2.89 -16.28 6.08
C TYR A 495 -3.53 -14.96 6.53
N ALA A 496 -4.39 -14.35 5.69
CA ALA A 496 -4.90 -13.01 5.93
C ALA A 496 -5.77 -12.91 7.18
N ALA A 497 -6.54 -13.97 7.48
CA ALA A 497 -7.39 -14.08 8.67
C ALA A 497 -6.73 -14.85 9.84
N ASN A 498 -5.40 -14.95 9.90
CA ASN A 498 -4.68 -15.59 10.99
C ASN A 498 -3.83 -14.58 11.77
N PHE A 499 -3.66 -14.86 13.06
CA PHE A 499 -2.69 -14.14 13.88
C PHE A 499 -1.27 -14.42 13.38
N LYS A 500 -0.47 -13.38 13.29
CA LYS A 500 0.94 -13.50 12.88
C LYS A 500 1.75 -14.19 13.99
N ASP A 501 2.81 -14.87 13.61
CA ASP A 501 3.65 -15.61 14.55
C ASP A 501 4.41 -14.67 15.51
N SER A 502 5.00 -15.25 16.56
CA SER A 502 5.71 -14.49 17.58
C SER A 502 6.97 -13.81 17.02
N TYR A 503 7.67 -14.45 16.08
CA TYR A 503 8.84 -13.86 15.45
C TYR A 503 8.48 -12.54 14.74
N PHE A 504 7.38 -12.57 13.99
CA PHE A 504 6.90 -11.39 13.28
C PHE A 504 6.52 -10.27 14.25
N VAL A 505 5.71 -10.60 15.27
CA VAL A 505 5.28 -9.66 16.31
C VAL A 505 6.44 -9.05 17.07
N ASP A 506 7.47 -9.85 17.40
CA ASP A 506 8.62 -9.40 18.17
C ASP A 506 9.55 -8.47 17.39
N HIS A 507 9.61 -8.59 16.05
CA HIS A 507 10.54 -7.85 15.19
C HIS A 507 9.90 -6.64 14.51
N TRP A 508 8.64 -6.73 14.07
CA TRP A 508 7.97 -5.71 13.26
C TRP A 508 6.63 -5.23 13.83
N GLY A 509 6.25 -5.71 15.01
CA GLY A 509 4.95 -5.44 15.61
C GLY A 509 3.88 -6.42 15.13
N ASP A 510 2.74 -6.42 15.81
CA ASP A 510 1.59 -7.23 15.42
C ASP A 510 0.96 -6.68 14.14
N ARG A 511 0.91 -7.49 13.11
CA ARG A 511 0.34 -7.16 11.80
C ARG A 511 -0.86 -8.03 11.44
N SER A 512 -1.46 -8.62 12.46
CA SER A 512 -2.71 -9.35 12.33
C SER A 512 -3.85 -8.39 12.04
N ASN A 513 -4.80 -8.78 11.19
CA ASN A 513 -5.97 -7.97 10.88
C ASN A 513 -7.18 -8.46 11.70
N PRO A 514 -7.59 -7.76 12.77
CA PRO A 514 -8.67 -8.21 13.63
C PRO A 514 -10.04 -8.27 12.95
N TRP A 515 -10.29 -7.44 11.95
CA TRP A 515 -11.52 -7.46 11.17
C TRP A 515 -11.67 -8.78 10.41
N LEU A 516 -10.63 -9.13 9.64
CA LEU A 516 -10.64 -10.35 8.84
C LEU A 516 -10.65 -11.60 9.70
N ILE A 517 -9.92 -11.62 10.82
CA ILE A 517 -9.91 -12.74 11.78
C ILE A 517 -11.31 -12.93 12.37
N LEU A 518 -11.95 -11.87 12.81
CA LEU A 518 -13.29 -11.94 13.41
C LEU A 518 -14.32 -12.43 12.38
N LEU A 519 -14.37 -11.83 11.20
CA LEU A 519 -15.35 -12.17 10.16
C LEU A 519 -15.16 -13.60 9.66
N TYR A 520 -13.91 -14.01 9.38
CA TYR A 520 -13.61 -15.36 8.89
C TYR A 520 -13.91 -16.46 9.92
N SER A 521 -14.03 -16.14 11.19
CA SER A 521 -14.47 -17.10 12.22
C SER A 521 -15.93 -17.51 12.08
N ALA A 522 -16.74 -16.75 11.33
CA ALA A 522 -18.16 -17.04 11.08
C ALA A 522 -18.37 -17.94 9.85
N ASP A 523 -19.22 -18.98 9.97
CA ASP A 523 -19.52 -19.89 8.88
C ASP A 523 -20.10 -19.17 7.65
N TRP A 524 -21.05 -18.26 7.86
CA TRP A 524 -21.69 -17.50 6.79
C TRP A 524 -20.70 -16.64 6.01
N PHE A 525 -19.69 -16.06 6.64
CA PHE A 525 -18.66 -15.28 5.95
C PHE A 525 -17.75 -16.19 5.09
N ARG A 526 -17.38 -17.37 5.63
CA ARG A 526 -16.63 -18.36 4.85
C ARG A 526 -17.41 -18.87 3.64
N ASP A 527 -18.72 -19.00 3.76
CA ASP A 527 -19.59 -19.39 2.64
C ASP A 527 -19.65 -18.28 1.59
N MET A 528 -19.77 -17.00 1.97
CA MET A 528 -19.65 -15.85 1.05
C MET A 528 -18.29 -15.84 0.33
N VAL A 529 -17.20 -16.13 1.03
CA VAL A 529 -15.86 -16.23 0.42
C VAL A 529 -15.82 -17.32 -0.65
N LYS A 530 -16.40 -18.51 -0.38
CA LYS A 530 -16.44 -19.60 -1.36
C LYS A 530 -17.29 -19.24 -2.57
N GLU A 531 -18.47 -18.65 -2.35
CA GLU A 531 -19.36 -18.21 -3.43
C GLU A 531 -18.66 -17.19 -4.34
N LYS A 532 -18.07 -16.15 -3.77
CA LYS A 532 -17.31 -15.14 -4.53
C LYS A 532 -16.09 -15.76 -5.22
N TRP A 533 -15.38 -16.68 -4.57
CA TRP A 533 -14.26 -17.39 -5.16
C TRP A 533 -14.67 -18.15 -6.43
N VAL A 534 -15.72 -18.98 -6.34
CA VAL A 534 -16.21 -19.77 -7.49
C VAL A 534 -16.62 -18.85 -8.63
N GLU A 535 -17.29 -17.75 -8.32
CA GLU A 535 -17.71 -16.76 -9.30
C GLU A 535 -16.51 -16.09 -10.00
N ARG A 536 -15.50 -15.67 -9.23
CA ARG A 536 -14.38 -14.85 -9.74
C ARG A 536 -13.16 -15.67 -10.17
N TYR A 537 -13.13 -16.96 -9.91
CA TYR A 537 -12.00 -17.83 -10.25
C TYR A 537 -11.57 -17.74 -11.73
N PRO A 538 -12.48 -17.74 -12.73
CA PRO A 538 -12.09 -17.55 -14.13
C PRO A 538 -11.38 -16.21 -14.38
N ALA A 539 -11.87 -15.12 -13.80
CA ALA A 539 -11.27 -13.79 -13.96
C ALA A 539 -9.88 -13.70 -13.29
N ILE A 540 -9.71 -14.36 -12.13
CA ILE A 540 -8.42 -14.47 -11.46
C ILE A 540 -7.38 -15.16 -12.37
N LEU A 541 -7.74 -16.26 -13.02
CA LEU A 541 -6.88 -16.98 -13.95
C LEU A 541 -6.54 -16.15 -15.19
N GLU A 542 -7.52 -15.43 -15.74
CA GLU A 542 -7.32 -14.52 -16.86
C GLU A 542 -6.32 -13.42 -16.51
N THR A 543 -6.49 -12.77 -15.37
CA THR A 543 -5.56 -11.75 -14.85
C THR A 543 -4.13 -12.28 -14.73
N LEU A 544 -3.94 -13.47 -14.17
CA LEU A 544 -2.61 -14.10 -14.09
C LEU A 544 -2.00 -14.33 -15.48
N ALA A 545 -2.82 -14.77 -16.44
CA ALA A 545 -2.35 -15.00 -17.83
C ALA A 545 -1.98 -13.67 -18.52
N GLU A 546 -2.75 -12.59 -18.32
CA GLU A 546 -2.48 -11.28 -18.90
C GLU A 546 -1.20 -10.65 -18.33
N VAL A 547 -1.02 -10.66 -17.00
CA VAL A 547 0.20 -10.15 -16.38
C VAL A 547 1.41 -10.98 -16.82
N ARG A 548 1.28 -12.30 -16.94
CA ARG A 548 2.34 -13.18 -17.46
C ARG A 548 2.68 -12.87 -18.91
N SER A 549 1.68 -12.60 -19.73
CA SER A 549 1.86 -12.18 -21.12
C SER A 549 2.65 -10.86 -21.19
N THR A 550 2.30 -9.88 -20.37
CA THR A 550 3.00 -8.60 -20.25
C THR A 550 4.48 -8.80 -19.88
N VAL A 551 4.77 -9.60 -18.85
CA VAL A 551 6.16 -9.89 -18.43
C VAL A 551 6.95 -10.58 -19.52
N ASN A 552 6.36 -11.49 -20.28
CA ASN A 552 7.04 -12.20 -21.35
C ASN A 552 7.27 -11.30 -22.57
N THR A 553 6.29 -10.51 -22.97
CA THR A 553 6.38 -9.58 -24.10
C THR A 553 7.45 -8.52 -23.85
N TYR A 554 7.46 -7.91 -22.66
CA TYR A 554 8.36 -6.81 -22.31
C TYR A 554 9.57 -7.24 -21.47
N SER A 555 9.99 -8.50 -21.58
CA SER A 555 11.09 -9.03 -20.76
C SER A 555 12.42 -8.29 -20.94
N SER A 556 12.70 -7.80 -22.15
CA SER A 556 13.88 -6.96 -22.42
C SER A 556 13.85 -5.64 -21.68
N ASP A 557 12.67 -5.01 -21.61
CA ASP A 557 12.49 -3.77 -20.89
C ASP A 557 12.63 -3.98 -19.38
N PHE A 558 12.02 -5.05 -18.84
CA PHE A 558 12.16 -5.42 -17.43
C PHE A 558 13.62 -5.64 -17.00
N ASP A 559 14.46 -6.12 -17.92
CA ASP A 559 15.86 -6.46 -17.64
C ASP A 559 16.86 -5.41 -18.15
N LYS A 560 16.38 -4.25 -18.66
CA LYS A 560 17.20 -3.21 -19.29
C LYS A 560 18.36 -2.72 -18.41
N ASP A 561 18.15 -2.63 -17.11
CA ASP A 561 19.19 -2.22 -16.15
C ASP A 561 19.97 -3.37 -15.52
N GLY A 562 19.80 -4.59 -16.03
CA GLY A 562 20.50 -5.79 -15.56
C GLY A 562 20.00 -6.36 -14.23
N ALA A 563 18.88 -5.89 -13.71
CA ALA A 563 18.35 -6.33 -12.40
C ALA A 563 17.56 -7.65 -12.45
N HIS A 564 17.44 -8.28 -13.63
CA HIS A 564 16.73 -9.56 -13.82
C HIS A 564 15.28 -9.56 -13.30
N ARG A 565 14.57 -8.44 -13.47
CA ARG A 565 13.19 -8.26 -12.98
C ARG A 565 12.21 -9.21 -13.66
N ALA A 566 12.38 -9.48 -14.97
CA ALA A 566 11.51 -10.41 -15.68
C ALA A 566 11.54 -11.82 -15.07
N SER A 567 12.72 -12.29 -14.64
CA SER A 567 12.85 -13.59 -13.98
C SER A 567 12.15 -13.60 -12.61
N ARG A 568 12.28 -12.53 -11.83
CA ARG A 568 11.62 -12.39 -10.52
C ARG A 568 10.11 -12.24 -10.66
N ALA A 569 9.65 -11.48 -11.65
CA ALA A 569 8.23 -11.37 -11.98
C ALA A 569 7.62 -12.73 -12.31
N ARG A 570 8.30 -13.54 -13.15
CA ARG A 570 7.86 -14.92 -13.44
C ARG A 570 7.80 -15.78 -12.17
N ALA A 571 8.80 -15.70 -11.29
CA ALA A 571 8.80 -16.45 -10.03
C ALA A 571 7.63 -16.04 -9.11
N THR A 572 7.27 -14.75 -9.07
CA THR A 572 6.09 -14.27 -8.35
C THR A 572 4.81 -14.87 -8.95
N LEU A 573 4.68 -14.85 -10.26
CA LEU A 573 3.53 -15.44 -10.97
C LEU A 573 3.42 -16.95 -10.77
N ASP A 574 4.54 -17.70 -10.83
CA ASP A 574 4.56 -19.14 -10.60
C ASP A 574 4.15 -19.49 -9.15
N TRP A 575 4.59 -18.68 -8.20
CA TRP A 575 4.15 -18.81 -6.81
C TRP A 575 2.65 -18.52 -6.66
N THR A 576 2.15 -17.48 -7.34
CA THR A 576 0.73 -17.10 -7.28
C THR A 576 -0.16 -18.16 -7.94
N ASP A 577 0.26 -18.75 -9.08
CA ASP A 577 -0.45 -19.88 -9.68
C ASP A 577 -0.62 -21.03 -8.67
N SER A 578 0.47 -21.38 -7.96
CA SER A 578 0.45 -22.43 -6.94
C SER A 578 -0.45 -22.05 -5.75
N ARG A 579 -0.50 -20.75 -5.40
CA ARG A 579 -1.38 -20.24 -4.34
C ARG A 579 -2.85 -20.32 -4.75
N VAL A 580 -3.17 -19.88 -5.93
CA VAL A 580 -4.54 -19.92 -6.49
C VAL A 580 -5.03 -21.36 -6.64
N GLU A 581 -4.18 -22.29 -7.08
CA GLU A 581 -4.50 -23.72 -7.12
C GLU A 581 -4.82 -24.29 -5.73
N TYR A 582 -4.00 -23.93 -4.72
CA TYR A 582 -4.23 -24.33 -3.34
C TYR A 582 -5.55 -23.80 -2.78
N LEU A 583 -5.83 -22.49 -2.99
CA LEU A 583 -7.07 -21.86 -2.53
C LEU A 583 -8.29 -22.45 -3.25
N ASN A 584 -8.15 -22.77 -4.55
CA ASN A 584 -9.21 -23.46 -5.29
C ASN A 584 -9.51 -24.85 -4.75
N GLY A 585 -8.52 -25.53 -4.17
CA GLY A 585 -8.74 -26.79 -3.46
C GLY A 585 -9.49 -26.65 -2.12
N LEU A 586 -9.55 -25.42 -1.56
CA LEU A 586 -10.27 -25.13 -0.30
C LEU A 586 -11.67 -24.55 -0.54
N TRP A 587 -11.84 -23.75 -1.58
CA TRP A 587 -13.03 -22.93 -1.80
C TRP A 587 -13.77 -23.24 -3.10
N GLY A 588 -13.14 -23.96 -4.05
CA GLY A 588 -13.69 -24.36 -5.35
C GLY A 588 -14.55 -25.63 -5.37
#